data_0b76821ecf577be3f426c006a0e08ffd
#
_entry.id   0b76821ecf577be3f426c006a0e08ffd
#
_cell.length_a   1.000
_cell.length_b   1.000
_cell.length_c   1.000
_cell.angle_alpha   90.00
_cell.angle_beta   90.00
_cell.angle_gamma   90.00
#
_symmetry.space_group_name_H-M   'P 1'
#
loop_
_entity.id
_entity.type
_entity.pdbx_description
1 polymer ?
#
loop_
_entity_poly.entity_id
_entity_poly.type
_entity_poly.pdbx_seq_one_letter_code
_entity_poly.pdbx_strand_id
1 'polypeptide(L)'
;MTTYNKIEQALSAAKGLQADLETFSLDTDDQEAQQMYSQLAKNLGSSVQALQSRLNFMGGEEPQYVQQSMGMKQQQQQQGKQQ
;
A
#
# COMPACT_ATOMS: atom_id res chain seq x y z
N MET A 1 16.21 -11.39 -3.49
CA MET A 1 15.00 -10.66 -3.11
C MET A 1 13.88 -11.61 -2.76
N THR A 2 13.26 -11.41 -1.63
CA THR A 2 12.24 -12.30 -1.12
C THR A 2 10.86 -11.90 -1.62
N THR A 3 9.92 -12.82 -1.49
CA THR A 3 8.52 -12.51 -1.82
C THR A 3 8.02 -11.35 -0.95
N TYR A 4 8.40 -11.35 0.32
CA TYR A 4 8.01 -10.28 1.22
C TYR A 4 8.48 -8.92 0.69
N ASN A 5 9.74 -8.82 0.28
CA ASN A 5 10.28 -7.57 -0.22
C ASN A 5 9.59 -7.13 -1.51
N LYS A 6 9.26 -8.09 -2.35
CA LYS A 6 8.56 -7.76 -3.60
C LYS A 6 7.18 -7.19 -3.32
N ILE A 7 6.48 -7.75 -2.33
CA ILE A 7 5.16 -7.22 -1.99
C ILE A 7 5.29 -5.84 -1.35
N GLU A 8 6.32 -5.63 -0.54
CA GLU A 8 6.57 -4.29 0.01
C GLU A 8 6.79 -3.26 -1.10
N GLN A 9 7.58 -3.63 -2.10
CA GLN A 9 7.84 -2.72 -3.20
C GLN A 9 6.57 -2.45 -4.01
N ALA A 10 5.78 -3.49 -4.24
CA ALA A 10 4.53 -3.33 -4.96
C ALA A 10 3.58 -2.43 -4.19
N LEU A 11 3.53 -2.61 -2.87
CA LEU A 11 2.66 -1.77 -2.02
C LEU A 11 3.07 -0.31 -2.10
N SER A 12 4.36 -0.03 -2.00
CA SER A 12 4.84 1.35 -2.09
C SER A 12 4.50 1.96 -3.44
N ALA A 13 4.72 1.22 -4.51
CA ALA A 13 4.42 1.72 -5.85
C ALA A 13 2.92 1.97 -6.01
N ALA A 14 2.10 1.08 -5.48
CA ALA A 14 0.65 1.21 -5.59
C ALA A 14 0.15 2.42 -4.80
N LYS A 15 0.71 2.65 -3.62
CA LYS A 15 0.33 3.83 -2.82
C LYS A 15 0.71 5.11 -3.54
N GLY A 16 1.89 5.14 -4.16
CA GLY A 16 2.32 6.30 -4.91
C GLY A 16 1.41 6.58 -6.09
N LEU A 17 1.07 5.54 -6.83
CA LEU A 17 0.16 5.69 -7.97
C LEU A 17 -1.21 6.13 -7.52
N GLN A 18 -1.71 5.58 -6.43
CA GLN A 18 -3.00 5.98 -5.89
C GLN A 18 -3.02 7.47 -5.58
N ALA A 19 -1.97 7.96 -4.93
CA ALA A 19 -1.85 9.37 -4.61
C ALA A 19 -1.80 10.23 -5.87
N ASP A 20 -1.07 9.77 -6.88
CA ASP A 20 -0.99 10.50 -8.14
C ASP A 20 -2.36 10.58 -8.81
N LEU A 21 -3.10 9.49 -8.81
CA LEU A 21 -4.43 9.48 -9.43
C LEU A 21 -5.38 10.40 -8.70
N GLU A 22 -5.30 10.46 -7.38
CA GLU A 22 -6.12 11.39 -6.60
C GLU A 22 -5.78 12.83 -6.94
N THR A 23 -4.50 13.14 -7.07
CA THR A 23 -4.05 14.47 -7.43
C THR A 23 -4.55 14.84 -8.82
N PHE A 24 -4.41 13.92 -9.78
CA PHE A 24 -4.88 14.18 -11.14
C PHE A 24 -6.38 14.40 -11.18
N SER A 25 -7.12 13.67 -10.37
CA SER A 25 -8.56 13.87 -10.29
C SER A 25 -8.91 15.30 -9.87
N LEU A 26 -8.13 15.84 -8.95
CA LEU A 26 -8.37 17.20 -8.48
C LEU A 26 -7.91 18.26 -9.47
N ASP A 27 -6.90 17.96 -10.26
CA ASP A 27 -6.26 18.96 -11.11
C ASP A 27 -6.84 19.05 -12.52
N THR A 28 -7.59 18.04 -12.96
CA THR A 28 -8.06 18.07 -14.34
C THR A 28 -9.39 18.78 -14.45
N ASP A 29 -9.58 19.49 -15.55
CA ASP A 29 -10.82 20.24 -15.81
C ASP A 29 -11.90 19.38 -16.44
N ASP A 30 -11.53 18.27 -17.04
CA ASP A 30 -12.47 17.40 -17.74
C ASP A 30 -13.20 16.53 -16.73
N GLN A 31 -14.51 16.70 -16.65
CA GLN A 31 -15.31 16.00 -15.64
C GLN A 31 -15.24 14.48 -15.80
N GLU A 32 -15.25 14.00 -17.04
CA GLU A 32 -15.16 12.57 -17.26
C GLU A 32 -13.82 12.03 -16.79
N ALA A 33 -12.76 12.79 -17.06
CA ALA A 33 -11.42 12.38 -16.60
C ALA A 33 -11.33 12.42 -15.09
N GLN A 34 -11.95 13.42 -14.45
CA GLN A 34 -11.98 13.49 -12.99
C GLN A 34 -12.59 12.23 -12.42
N GLN A 35 -13.72 11.81 -12.98
CA GLN A 35 -14.41 10.63 -12.49
C GLN A 35 -13.59 9.37 -12.74
N MET A 36 -12.95 9.30 -13.90
CA MET A 36 -12.11 8.16 -14.23
C MET A 36 -10.95 8.04 -13.25
N TYR A 37 -10.23 9.14 -13.00
CA TYR A 37 -9.09 9.10 -12.08
C TYR A 37 -9.55 8.76 -10.67
N SER A 38 -10.68 9.31 -10.24
CA SER A 38 -11.20 9.02 -8.91
C SER A 38 -11.55 7.54 -8.78
N GLN A 39 -12.18 6.97 -9.80
CA GLN A 39 -12.54 5.56 -9.77
C GLN A 39 -11.30 4.67 -9.77
N LEU A 40 -10.31 5.03 -10.59
CA LEU A 40 -9.07 4.27 -10.63
C LEU A 40 -8.34 4.32 -9.28
N ALA A 41 -8.37 5.48 -8.62
CA ALA A 41 -7.76 5.60 -7.31
C ALA A 41 -8.45 4.68 -6.30
N LYS A 42 -9.76 4.60 -6.35
CA LYS A 42 -10.50 3.71 -5.46
C LYS A 42 -10.20 2.25 -5.73
N ASN A 43 -10.15 1.87 -7.01
CA ASN A 43 -9.82 0.51 -7.38
C ASN A 43 -8.42 0.14 -6.90
N LEU A 44 -7.49 1.07 -7.06
CA LEU A 44 -6.13 0.83 -6.63
C LEU A 44 -6.04 0.76 -5.10
N GLY A 45 -6.92 1.50 -4.41
CA GLY A 45 -7.01 1.42 -2.96
C GLY A 45 -7.34 0.01 -2.48
N SER A 46 -8.20 -0.69 -3.19
CA SER A 46 -8.50 -2.08 -2.86
C SER A 46 -7.26 -2.95 -3.03
N SER A 47 -6.49 -2.72 -4.08
CA SER A 47 -5.25 -3.44 -4.30
C SER A 47 -4.24 -3.15 -3.20
N VAL A 48 -4.15 -1.88 -2.77
CA VAL A 48 -3.28 -1.50 -1.67
C VAL A 48 -3.65 -2.27 -0.41
N GLN A 49 -4.94 -2.37 -0.12
CA GLN A 49 -5.38 -3.10 1.05
C GLN A 49 -5.06 -4.58 0.95
N ALA A 50 -5.21 -5.17 -0.23
CA ALA A 50 -4.88 -6.57 -0.43
C ALA A 50 -3.40 -6.82 -0.21
N LEU A 51 -2.56 -5.94 -0.74
CA LEU A 51 -1.11 -6.07 -0.54
C LEU A 51 -0.74 -5.89 0.93
N GLN A 52 -1.36 -4.93 1.59
CA GLN A 52 -1.09 -4.71 3.01
C GLN A 52 -1.50 -5.91 3.85
N SER A 53 -2.65 -6.49 3.53
CA SER A 53 -3.13 -7.66 4.25
C SER A 53 -2.17 -8.84 4.08
N ARG A 54 -1.66 -9.02 2.87
CA ARG A 54 -0.71 -10.10 2.62
C ARG A 54 0.58 -9.87 3.39
N LEU A 55 1.06 -8.63 3.42
CA LEU A 55 2.26 -8.32 4.20
C LEU A 55 2.05 -8.62 5.68
N ASN A 56 0.89 -8.23 6.19
CA ASN A 56 0.59 -8.48 7.60
C ASN A 56 0.56 -9.97 7.89
N PHE A 57 -0.05 -10.74 7.01
CA PHE A 57 -0.11 -12.18 7.16
C PHE A 57 1.29 -12.79 7.15
N MET A 58 2.10 -12.40 6.17
CA MET A 58 3.46 -12.93 6.06
C MET A 58 4.32 -12.51 7.24
N GLY A 59 4.14 -11.28 7.72
CA GLY A 59 4.87 -10.81 8.88
C GLY A 59 4.55 -11.63 10.12
N GLY A 60 3.29 -12.01 10.29
CA GLY A 60 2.91 -12.85 11.41
C GLY A 60 3.41 -14.27 11.28
N GLU A 61 3.48 -14.76 10.04
CA GLU A 61 3.92 -16.12 9.76
C GLU A 61 5.44 -16.24 9.74
N GLU A 62 6.11 -15.17 9.29
CA GLU A 62 7.56 -15.14 9.13
C GLU A 62 8.12 -13.94 9.88
N PRO A 63 8.16 -14.00 11.20
CA PRO A 63 8.54 -12.81 11.99
C PRO A 63 9.91 -12.25 11.66
N GLN A 64 10.86 -13.08 11.22
CA GLN A 64 12.17 -12.55 10.92
C GLN A 64 12.16 -11.62 9.72
N TYR A 65 11.21 -11.80 8.80
CA TYR A 65 11.08 -10.83 7.71
C TYR A 65 10.72 -9.45 8.24
N VAL A 66 9.83 -9.43 9.22
CA VAL A 66 9.45 -8.17 9.83
C VAL A 66 10.63 -7.51 10.48
N GLN A 67 11.42 -8.29 11.22
CA GLN A 67 12.58 -7.74 11.89
C GLN A 67 13.60 -7.20 10.91
N GLN A 68 13.82 -7.89 9.81
CA GLN A 68 14.76 -7.43 8.82
C GLN A 68 14.30 -6.20 8.09
N SER A 69 13.02 -6.15 7.78
CA SER A 69 12.48 -5.08 6.95
C SER A 69 12.20 -3.83 7.73
N MET A 70 11.72 -3.99 8.92
CA MET A 70 11.27 -2.85 9.71
C MET A 70 11.87 -2.87 11.07
N GLY A 71 12.96 -3.54 11.21
CA GLY A 71 13.62 -3.68 12.48
C GLY A 71 13.79 -2.40 13.19
N MET A 72 13.72 -1.42 12.49
CA MET A 72 13.86 -0.13 13.00
C MET A 72 12.55 0.49 13.36
N LYS A 73 11.56 -0.05 12.98
CA LYS A 73 10.32 0.56 13.34
C LYS A 73 9.84 0.12 14.65
N GLN A 74 9.73 -0.46 15.01
CA GLN A 74 9.09 -0.87 15.89
C GLN A 74 8.18 -0.90 16.33
N GLN A 75 7.85 -1.27 16.17
CA GLN A 75 6.95 -1.54 16.27
C GLN A 75 6.10 -1.17 16.50
N GLN A 76 5.60 -1.01 16.15
CA GLN A 76 4.49 -0.72 15.95
C GLN A 76 3.68 -0.75 15.92
N GLN A 77 3.38 -0.96 15.93
CA GLN A 77 2.40 -1.05 15.61
C GLN A 77 1.92 -1.57 15.85
N GLN A 78 2.02 -1.97 16.19
CA GLN A 78 1.36 -2.37 15.97
C GLN A 78 0.88 -2.49 16.08
N GLN A 79 1.04 -2.59 16.43
CA GLN A 79 0.33 -2.56 16.07
C GLN A 79 -0.11 -2.57 16.01
N GLY A 80 0.12 -2.58 16.64
CA GLY A 80 -0.53 -2.45 16.16
C GLY A 80 -0.88 -2.75 16.20
N LYS A 81 -0.92 -2.92 16.41
CA LYS A 81 -1.33 -3.09 16.11
C LYS A 81 -1.57 -3.20 15.95
N GLN A 82 -1.36 -3.35 16.28
CA GLN A 82 -1.64 -3.35 15.80
C GLN A 82 -1.93 -3.29 15.68
N GLN A 83 -1.80 -3.41 16.01
CA GLN A 83 -2.08 -3.25 15.61
C GLN A 83 -2.36 -3.22 15.65
#